data_d606c65bce442d8a26cb9ab0f261fe32
#
_entry.id   d606c65bce442d8a26cb9ab0f261fe32
#
_cell.length_a   1.000
_cell.length_b   1.000
_cell.length_c   1.000
_cell.angle_alpha   90.00
_cell.angle_beta   90.00
_cell.angle_gamma   90.00
#
_symmetry.space_group_name_H-M   'P 1'
#
loop_
_entity.id
_entity.type
_entity.pdbx_description
1 polymer ?
#
loop_
_entity_poly.entity_id
_entity_poly.type
_entity_poly.pdbx_seq_one_letter_code
_entity_poly.pdbx_strand_id
1 'polypeptide(L)' 'MKYKGYEAVIEYDEEAQIFHGEVLHLRDVITFQGESVRQLEQAFQESVDDYLDFCAQRGEEPEKPYSGKLIVRL' A
#
# COMPACT_ATOMS: atom_id res chain seq x y z
N MET A 1 6.86 3.38 4.50
CA MET A 1 6.11 4.35 3.67
C MET A 1 4.65 4.28 4.05
N LYS A 2 4.04 5.40 4.32
CA LYS A 2 2.66 5.46 4.80
C LYS A 2 1.84 6.48 4.04
N TYR A 3 0.56 6.19 3.85
CA TYR A 3 -0.35 7.12 3.19
C TYR A 3 -1.77 6.75 3.60
N LYS A 4 -2.51 7.71 4.14
CA LYS A 4 -3.90 7.52 4.58
C LYS A 4 -4.05 6.32 5.51
N GLY A 5 -3.05 6.09 6.35
CA GLY A 5 -3.07 4.99 7.30
C GLY A 5 -2.56 3.67 6.74
N TYR A 6 -2.30 3.59 5.46
CA TYR A 6 -1.76 2.37 4.85
C TYR A 6 -0.26 2.42 4.83
N GLU A 7 0.35 1.26 5.02
CA GLU A 7 1.81 1.12 5.02
C GLU A 7 2.24 0.20 3.93
N ALA A 8 3.45 0.43 3.42
CA ALA A 8 4.02 -0.44 2.41
C ALA A 8 5.43 -0.83 2.78
N VAL A 9 5.83 -2.04 2.39
CA VAL A 9 7.21 -2.46 2.46
C VAL A 9 7.83 -2.27 1.09
N ILE A 10 9.10 -1.89 1.09
CA ILE A 10 9.79 -1.53 -0.14
C ILE A 10 11.01 -2.42 -0.29
N GLU A 11 11.23 -2.90 -1.49
CA GLU A 11 12.38 -3.72 -1.80
C GLU A 11 13.03 -3.19 -3.05
N TYR A 12 14.35 -3.16 -3.08
CA TYR A 12 15.05 -2.66 -4.25
C TYR A 12 15.58 -3.83 -5.08
N ASP A 13 15.28 -3.80 -6.36
CA ASP A 13 15.75 -4.83 -7.29
C ASP A 13 16.97 -4.25 -7.99
N GLU A 14 18.15 -4.75 -7.63
CA GLU A 14 19.38 -4.24 -8.17
C GLU A 14 19.53 -4.50 -9.66
N GLU A 15 19.04 -5.63 -10.13
CA GLU A 15 19.18 -5.96 -11.53
C GLU A 15 18.36 -5.05 -12.41
N ALA A 16 17.14 -4.82 -12.03
CA ALA A 16 16.25 -3.95 -12.79
C ALA A 16 16.43 -2.49 -12.43
N GLN A 17 17.13 -2.21 -11.33
CA GLN A 17 17.33 -0.87 -10.81
C GLN A 17 15.98 -0.18 -10.57
N ILE A 18 15.10 -0.91 -9.92
CA ILE A 18 13.76 -0.43 -9.69
C ILE A 18 13.35 -0.80 -8.27
N PHE A 19 12.55 0.03 -7.65
CA PHE A 19 11.99 -0.25 -6.34
C PHE A 19 10.63 -0.90 -6.50
N HIS A 20 10.36 -1.91 -5.69
CA HIS A 20 9.04 -2.55 -5.64
C HIS A 20 8.46 -2.34 -4.26
N GLY A 21 7.17 -2.07 -4.20
CA GLY A 21 6.47 -1.93 -2.94
C GLY A 21 5.24 -2.79 -2.88
N GLU A 22 4.84 -3.14 -1.68
CA GLU A 22 3.63 -3.90 -1.47
C GLU A 22 2.89 -3.30 -0.27
N VAL A 23 1.60 -3.06 -0.43
CA VAL A 23 0.78 -2.51 0.64
C VAL A 23 0.49 -3.62 1.65
N LEU A 24 0.72 -3.32 2.92
CA LEU A 24 0.61 -4.32 3.98
C LEU A 24 -0.80 -4.45 4.51
N HIS A 25 -1.09 -5.61 5.09
CA HIS A 25 -2.30 -5.85 5.88
C HIS A 25 -3.60 -5.78 5.08
N LEU A 26 -3.54 -6.05 3.80
CA LEU A 26 -4.74 -6.16 2.98
C LEU A 26 -4.86 -7.58 2.47
N ARG A 27 -6.09 -8.03 2.27
CA ARG A 27 -6.29 -9.34 1.68
C ARG A 27 -5.89 -9.33 0.23
N ASP A 28 -6.15 -8.24 -0.46
CA ASP A 28 -5.75 -8.12 -1.85
C ASP A 28 -4.28 -7.77 -1.91
N VAL A 29 -3.59 -8.32 -2.89
CA VAL A 29 -2.19 -7.99 -3.09
C VAL A 29 -2.14 -6.75 -3.96
N ILE A 30 -1.63 -5.66 -3.40
CA ILE A 30 -1.48 -4.40 -4.11
C ILE A 30 -0.01 -4.07 -4.15
N THR A 31 0.54 -4.02 -5.36
CA THR A 31 1.96 -3.72 -5.54
C THR A 31 2.12 -2.50 -6.43
N PHE A 32 3.28 -1.90 -6.32
CA PHE A 32 3.60 -0.71 -7.11
C PHE A 32 5.11 -0.66 -7.29
N GLN A 33 5.58 0.17 -8.18
CA GLN A 33 7.01 0.26 -8.43
C GLN A 33 7.38 1.64 -8.91
N GLY A 34 8.68 1.95 -8.84
CA GLY A 34 9.21 3.20 -9.32
C GLY A 34 10.70 3.14 -9.43
N GLU A 35 11.27 3.99 -10.26
CA GLU A 35 12.71 4.04 -10.48
C GLU A 35 13.39 4.98 -9.51
N SER A 36 12.65 5.80 -8.82
CA SER A 36 13.19 6.69 -7.80
C SER A 36 12.26 6.66 -6.60
N VAL A 37 12.72 7.19 -5.48
CA VAL A 37 11.91 7.25 -4.27
C VAL A 37 10.67 8.11 -4.54
N ARG A 38 10.83 9.21 -5.27
CA ARG A 38 9.69 10.07 -5.56
C ARG A 38 8.65 9.35 -6.42
N GLN A 39 9.10 8.63 -7.45
CA GLN A 39 8.17 7.87 -8.29
C GLN A 39 7.49 6.77 -7.49
N LEU A 40 8.25 6.12 -6.63
CA LEU A 40 7.71 5.07 -5.80
C LEU A 40 6.62 5.59 -4.88
N GLU A 41 6.88 6.74 -4.26
CA GLU A 41 5.93 7.35 -3.35
C GLU A 41 4.65 7.73 -4.07
N GLN A 42 4.79 8.31 -5.25
CA GLN A 42 3.64 8.69 -6.05
C GLN A 42 2.84 7.45 -6.46
N ALA A 43 3.54 6.39 -6.88
CA ALA A 43 2.87 5.15 -7.26
C ALA A 43 2.13 4.53 -6.09
N PHE A 44 2.72 4.60 -4.90
CA PHE A 44 2.07 4.09 -3.69
C PHE A 44 0.78 4.86 -3.42
N GLN A 45 0.84 6.18 -3.46
CA GLN A 45 -0.33 7.00 -3.19
C GLN A 45 -1.43 6.73 -4.22
N GLU A 46 -1.06 6.62 -5.47
CA GLU A 46 -2.04 6.31 -6.52
C GLU A 46 -2.67 4.94 -6.31
N SER A 47 -1.87 3.97 -5.90
CA SER A 47 -2.39 2.62 -5.65
C SER A 47 -3.39 2.61 -4.50
N VAL A 48 -3.10 3.34 -3.43
CA VAL A 48 -4.01 3.42 -2.30
C VAL A 48 -5.30 4.13 -2.74
N ASP A 49 -5.17 5.24 -3.45
CA ASP A 49 -6.35 5.98 -3.90
C ASP A 49 -7.21 5.15 -4.85
N ASP A 50 -6.58 4.39 -5.74
CA ASP A 50 -7.30 3.50 -6.64
C ASP A 50 -8.05 2.41 -5.87
N TYR A 51 -7.41 1.87 -4.85
CA TYR A 51 -8.05 0.85 -4.02
C TYR A 51 -9.27 1.43 -3.31
N LEU A 52 -9.14 2.62 -2.75
CA LEU A 52 -10.25 3.26 -2.06
C LEU A 52 -11.40 3.57 -3.01
N ASP A 53 -11.06 4.03 -4.21
CA ASP A 53 -12.05 4.32 -5.22
C ASP A 53 -12.79 3.05 -5.65
N PHE A 54 -12.03 1.98 -5.85
CA PHE A 54 -12.60 0.70 -6.22
C PHE A 54 -13.60 0.21 -5.17
N CYS A 55 -13.23 0.31 -3.90
CA CYS A 55 -14.12 -0.08 -2.81
C CYS A 55 -15.38 0.78 -2.80
N ALA A 56 -15.23 2.08 -3.02
CA ALA A 56 -16.38 2.99 -3.03
C ALA A 56 -17.33 2.64 -4.17
N GLN A 57 -16.78 2.33 -5.33
CA GLN A 57 -17.61 2.00 -6.48
C GLN A 57 -18.39 0.71 -6.26
N ARG A 58 -17.83 -0.21 -5.50
CA ARG A 58 -18.51 -1.47 -5.21
C ARG A 58 -19.39 -1.40 -3.98
N GLY A 59 -19.41 -0.27 -3.30
CA GLY A 59 -20.18 -0.14 -2.08
C GLY A 59 -19.61 -0.93 -0.93
N GLU A 60 -18.32 -1.23 -0.97
CA GLU A 60 -17.64 -1.99 0.07
C GLU A 60 -16.80 -1.06 0.90
N GLU A 61 -16.66 -1.37 2.17
CA GLU A 61 -15.76 -0.63 3.02
C GLU A 61 -14.34 -1.10 2.77
N PRO A 62 -13.40 -0.19 2.59
CA PRO A 62 -12.00 -0.61 2.40
C PRO A 62 -11.46 -1.22 3.66
N GLU A 63 -10.58 -2.19 3.50
CA GLU A 63 -9.89 -2.76 4.66
C GLU A 63 -8.96 -1.72 5.21
N LYS A 64 -8.93 -1.63 6.52
CA LYS A 64 -8.01 -0.72 7.18
C LYS A 64 -6.86 -1.54 7.73
N PRO A 65 -5.66 -1.04 7.60
CA PRO A 65 -4.53 -1.78 8.14
C PRO A 65 -4.64 -1.83 9.64
N TYR A 66 -4.28 -2.97 10.24
CA TYR A 66 -4.24 -3.08 11.65
C TYR A 66 -3.06 -2.33 12.13
N SER A 67 -3.28 -1.54 13.13
CA SER A 67 -2.18 -0.99 13.78
C SER A 67 -1.88 -1.89 14.83
N GLY A 68 -1.05 -2.56 14.95
CA GLY A 68 -0.75 -3.52 15.90
C GLY A 68 -1.25 -3.35 17.24
N LYS A 69 -1.70 -2.26 17.62
CA LYS A 69 -2.14 -2.15 18.94
C LYS A 69 -3.44 -2.67 19.10
N LEU A 70 -4.06 -3.02 18.22
CA LEU A 70 -5.29 -3.44 18.44
C LEU A 70 -5.44 -4.59 19.15
N ILE A 71 -4.85 -5.14 19.42
CA ILE A 71 -5.00 -6.22 20.10
C ILE A 71 -5.47 -6.31 21.20
N VAL A 72 -6.01 -6.32 21.64
CA VAL A 72 -6.38 -6.36 22.58
C VAL A 72 -6.64 -7.08 23.31
N ARG A 73 -6.72 -7.40 23.59
CA ARG A 73 -6.91 -7.94 24.27
C ARG A 73 -7.44 -8.31 24.87
N LEU A 74 -7.76 -8.61 25.10
CA LEU A 74 -8.16 -8.89 25.66
C LEU A 74 -8.15 -9.23 26.12
#